data_9d55da4a2b85d56adb8b3bf7aa705a71
#
_entry.id   9d55da4a2b85d56adb8b3bf7aa705a71
#
_cell.length_a   1.000
_cell.length_b   1.000
_cell.length_c   1.000
_cell.angle_alpha   90.00
_cell.angle_beta   90.00
_cell.angle_gamma   90.00
#
_symmetry.space_group_name_H-M   'P 1'
#
loop_
_entity.id
_entity.type
_entity.pdbx_description
1 polymer ?
#
loop_
_entity_poly.entity_id
_entity_poly.type
_entity_poly.pdbx_seq_one_letter_code
_entity_poly.pdbx_strand_id
1 'polypeptide(L)'
;MNVESLREIIREDYEVIDANETISKVIPYLERYEPDSAYAILVKDGKKIIGVIRERDLLRGSVMVNPHETKIKNFAVRTGILDLGNLTFERVARRFVEDSTPFVIVQLNGGYGLIYINDFLKLAKPELKGMKVREVMNPEIISVRRFDSAAKALATMRNNGIDRIVVVDENNKLSGIITVKDIVDRIISPRKRARMGDGSGEKDKTLSIMVESVMSSPVITAEPIDSLEEVVDLMLENKVSSVVVARDGMPVGIVIKKDILESLIRKQIPLEYDIQITTSEIEIDDFEKNAVIEDVEKFLTKFKDFFRSAFVSMYIKKHKESFRGLPLIFVRIKLITNKKTFFVSGESWGVEFAVHATLKKLEREVLKEKELLLDQRMQDKIYKEFLD
;
A
#
# COMPACT_ATOMS: atom_id res chain seq x y z
N MET A 1 24.78 4.90 1.35
CA MET A 1 24.18 6.20 0.93
C MET A 1 24.43 7.25 2.01
N ASN A 2 24.76 8.51 1.65
CA ASN A 2 25.15 9.55 2.60
C ASN A 2 23.90 10.26 3.18
N VAL A 3 23.93 10.64 4.45
CA VAL A 3 22.89 11.41 5.14
C VAL A 3 22.71 12.81 4.52
N GLU A 4 23.78 13.39 3.98
CA GLU A 4 23.73 14.69 3.30
C GLU A 4 22.78 14.68 2.10
N SER A 5 22.79 13.62 1.27
CA SER A 5 21.88 13.49 0.14
C SER A 5 20.41 13.44 0.55
N LEU A 6 20.09 12.92 1.76
CA LEU A 6 18.73 12.97 2.30
C LEU A 6 18.32 14.38 2.70
N ARG A 7 19.25 15.20 3.18
CA ARG A 7 18.97 16.60 3.55
C ARG A 7 18.68 17.46 2.34
N GLU A 8 19.34 17.20 1.23
CA GLU A 8 19.16 17.96 -0.04
C GLU A 8 17.75 17.78 -0.64
N ILE A 9 17.07 16.68 -0.35
CA ILE A 9 15.72 16.41 -0.86
C ILE A 9 14.60 16.79 0.13
N ILE A 10 14.94 17.42 1.27
CA ILE A 10 13.94 17.94 2.20
C ILE A 10 13.32 19.20 1.61
N ARG A 11 11.99 19.24 1.60
CA ARG A 11 11.20 20.41 1.15
C ARG A 11 10.33 20.93 2.28
N GLU A 12 9.99 22.22 2.21
CA GLU A 12 9.10 22.88 3.18
C GLU A 12 7.76 23.29 2.54
N ASP A 13 7.37 22.60 1.45
CA ASP A 13 6.14 22.84 0.70
C ASP A 13 4.97 22.01 1.24
N TYR A 14 4.37 22.46 2.31
CA TYR A 14 3.21 21.83 2.94
C TYR A 14 2.21 22.86 3.45
N GLU A 15 0.96 22.42 3.61
CA GLU A 15 -0.08 23.19 4.26
C GLU A 15 -0.35 22.65 5.67
N VAL A 16 -0.74 23.55 6.57
CA VAL A 16 -1.12 23.17 7.94
C VAL A 16 -2.56 23.55 8.19
N ILE A 17 -3.39 22.57 8.53
CA ILE A 17 -4.82 22.78 8.80
C ILE A 17 -5.15 22.37 10.23
N ASP A 18 -6.03 23.14 10.89
CA ASP A 18 -6.43 22.83 12.28
C ASP A 18 -7.37 21.60 12.30
N ALA A 19 -7.18 20.76 13.30
CA ALA A 19 -7.92 19.51 13.50
C ALA A 19 -9.45 19.74 13.67
N ASN A 20 -9.85 20.92 14.13
CA ASN A 20 -11.24 21.29 14.36
C ASN A 20 -11.92 21.90 13.13
N GLU A 21 -11.17 22.23 12.07
CA GLU A 21 -11.73 22.63 10.79
C GLU A 21 -12.47 21.45 10.12
N THR A 22 -13.25 21.77 9.09
CA THR A 22 -14.02 20.76 8.35
C THR A 22 -13.29 20.29 7.09
N ILE A 23 -13.62 19.10 6.62
CA ILE A 23 -13.05 18.49 5.41
C ILE A 23 -13.21 19.40 4.18
N SER A 24 -14.25 20.22 4.12
CA SER A 24 -14.43 21.20 3.04
C SER A 24 -13.23 22.11 2.83
N LYS A 25 -12.43 22.38 3.87
CA LYS A 25 -11.18 23.15 3.76
C LYS A 25 -10.06 22.40 3.04
N VAL A 26 -10.07 21.08 3.10
CA VAL A 26 -9.03 20.22 2.47
C VAL A 26 -9.29 20.02 0.98
N ILE A 27 -10.55 20.02 0.57
CA ILE A 27 -10.96 19.72 -0.80
C ILE A 27 -10.24 20.56 -1.87
N PRO A 28 -10.09 21.90 -1.72
CA PRO A 28 -9.40 22.73 -2.73
C PRO A 28 -7.94 22.35 -2.93
N TYR A 29 -7.27 21.79 -1.90
CA TYR A 29 -5.89 21.34 -1.99
C TYR A 29 -5.77 20.02 -2.74
N LEU A 30 -6.78 19.15 -2.61
CA LEU A 30 -6.83 17.89 -3.35
C LEU A 30 -7.13 18.10 -4.84
N GLU A 31 -7.92 19.12 -5.19
CA GLU A 31 -8.21 19.48 -6.58
C GLU A 31 -6.98 20.04 -7.33
N ARG A 32 -6.00 20.58 -6.60
CA ARG A 32 -4.72 21.07 -7.16
C ARG A 32 -3.66 19.96 -7.28
N TYR A 33 -4.00 18.76 -6.87
CA TYR A 33 -3.10 17.64 -6.83
C TYR A 33 -2.70 17.20 -8.25
N GLU A 34 -1.48 17.48 -8.65
CA GLU A 34 -0.88 16.83 -9.80
C GLU A 34 -0.49 15.39 -9.43
N PRO A 35 -0.62 14.40 -10.33
CA PRO A 35 -0.41 12.99 -10.01
C PRO A 35 0.89 12.63 -9.32
N ASP A 36 1.87 13.51 -9.31
CA ASP A 36 3.21 13.28 -8.78
C ASP A 36 3.67 14.26 -7.70
N SER A 37 2.91 15.33 -7.45
CA SER A 37 3.11 16.23 -6.32
C SER A 37 2.05 15.95 -5.26
N ALA A 38 2.38 15.04 -4.33
CA ALA A 38 1.53 14.84 -3.16
C ALA A 38 1.45 16.16 -2.40
N TYR A 39 0.27 16.79 -2.42
CA TYR A 39 0.07 17.97 -1.58
C TYR A 39 0.05 17.52 -0.12
N ALA A 40 1.07 17.90 0.61
CA ALA A 40 1.19 17.50 2.00
C ALA A 40 0.33 18.40 2.86
N ILE A 41 -0.70 17.82 3.47
CA ILE A 41 -1.56 18.50 4.43
C ILE A 41 -1.28 17.92 5.81
N LEU A 42 -0.61 18.72 6.63
CA LEU A 42 -0.37 18.41 8.03
C LEU A 42 -1.56 18.88 8.87
N VAL A 43 -2.00 18.04 9.78
CA VAL A 43 -3.11 18.35 10.70
C VAL A 43 -2.51 18.71 12.06
N LYS A 44 -2.81 19.91 12.55
CA LYS A 44 -2.40 20.37 13.86
C LYS A 44 -3.56 20.39 14.85
N ASP A 45 -3.26 20.08 16.11
CA ASP A 45 -4.12 20.33 17.26
C ASP A 45 -3.33 21.22 18.26
N GLY A 46 -3.76 22.46 18.41
CA GLY A 46 -2.99 23.48 19.09
C GLY A 46 -1.64 23.76 18.43
N LYS A 47 -0.55 23.46 19.13
CA LYS A 47 0.83 23.63 18.62
C LYS A 47 1.43 22.34 18.04
N LYS A 48 0.74 21.21 18.12
CA LYS A 48 1.29 19.89 17.79
C LYS A 48 0.72 19.36 16.47
N ILE A 49 1.56 18.82 15.60
CA ILE A 49 1.12 18.02 14.46
C ILE A 49 0.66 16.66 14.98
N ILE A 50 -0.60 16.32 14.68
CA ILE A 50 -1.24 15.06 15.09
C ILE A 50 -1.32 14.03 13.97
N GLY A 51 -1.08 14.41 12.72
CA GLY A 51 -1.14 13.53 11.58
C GLY A 51 -1.23 14.25 10.25
N VAL A 52 -1.63 13.53 9.23
CA VAL A 52 -1.79 14.00 7.85
C VAL A 52 -3.14 13.57 7.27
N ILE A 53 -3.57 14.23 6.21
CA ILE A 53 -4.72 13.82 5.41
C ILE A 53 -4.22 13.09 4.17
N ARG A 54 -4.72 11.87 3.93
CA ARG A 54 -4.49 11.12 2.69
C ARG A 54 -5.74 11.15 1.83
N GLU A 55 -5.55 11.23 0.52
CA GLU A 55 -6.66 11.27 -0.45
C GLU A 55 -7.64 10.09 -0.26
N ARG A 56 -7.14 8.87 -0.05
CA ARG A 56 -7.96 7.67 0.16
C ARG A 56 -8.86 7.74 1.40
N ASP A 57 -8.45 8.50 2.43
CA ASP A 57 -9.23 8.62 3.66
C ASP A 57 -10.47 9.51 3.45
N LEU A 58 -10.44 10.40 2.46
CA LEU A 58 -11.57 11.23 2.06
C LEU A 58 -12.70 10.46 1.39
N LEU A 59 -12.42 9.27 0.88
CA LEU A 59 -13.43 8.36 0.31
C LEU A 59 -14.25 7.61 1.36
N ARG A 60 -13.94 7.79 2.63
CA ARG A 60 -14.79 7.25 3.70
C ARG A 60 -16.19 7.87 3.58
N GLY A 61 -17.22 7.04 3.72
CA GLY A 61 -18.60 7.41 3.40
C GLY A 61 -19.13 8.70 4.03
N SER A 62 -18.63 9.10 5.21
CA SER A 62 -19.01 10.34 5.89
C SER A 62 -18.57 11.61 5.14
N VAL A 63 -17.41 11.59 4.46
CA VAL A 63 -16.93 12.70 3.64
C VAL A 63 -17.80 12.90 2.41
N MET A 64 -18.30 11.80 1.83
CA MET A 64 -19.21 11.87 0.68
C MET A 64 -20.60 12.40 1.05
N VAL A 65 -20.98 12.35 2.33
CA VAL A 65 -22.32 12.76 2.79
C VAL A 65 -22.35 14.24 3.19
N ASN A 66 -21.41 14.71 4.01
CA ASN A 66 -21.41 16.11 4.45
C ASN A 66 -20.01 16.64 4.81
N PRO A 67 -19.23 17.13 3.81
CA PRO A 67 -17.88 17.64 4.04
C PRO A 67 -17.85 18.92 4.91
N HIS A 68 -18.97 19.62 5.04
CA HIS A 68 -19.06 20.85 5.82
C HIS A 68 -19.27 20.61 7.33
N GLU A 69 -19.73 19.42 7.71
CA GLU A 69 -19.95 19.06 9.12
C GLU A 69 -18.85 18.13 9.67
N THR A 70 -18.14 17.44 8.78
CA THR A 70 -17.16 16.46 9.18
C THR A 70 -15.82 17.12 9.53
N LYS A 71 -15.37 16.94 10.77
CA LYS A 71 -14.11 17.52 11.24
C LYS A 71 -12.89 16.73 10.76
N ILE A 72 -11.83 17.46 10.44
CA ILE A 72 -10.55 16.94 9.93
C ILE A 72 -9.93 15.92 10.88
N LYS A 73 -10.00 16.13 12.19
CA LYS A 73 -9.44 15.21 13.19
C LYS A 73 -9.92 13.76 13.06
N ASN A 74 -11.12 13.55 12.53
CA ASN A 74 -11.70 12.21 12.35
C ASN A 74 -11.07 11.45 11.15
N PHE A 75 -10.31 12.15 10.32
CA PHE A 75 -9.63 11.62 9.12
C PHE A 75 -8.13 11.78 9.16
N ALA A 76 -7.61 12.48 10.18
CA ALA A 76 -6.18 12.61 10.37
C ALA A 76 -5.55 11.26 10.68
N VAL A 77 -4.62 10.84 9.83
CA VAL A 77 -3.85 9.63 10.04
C VAL A 77 -2.58 10.00 10.79
N ARG A 78 -2.39 9.38 11.93
CA ARG A 78 -1.17 9.57 12.71
C ARG A 78 0.03 9.10 11.90
N THR A 79 1.06 9.94 11.86
CA THR A 79 2.34 9.64 11.23
C THR A 79 3.46 9.89 12.21
N GLY A 80 4.55 9.17 12.08
CA GLY A 80 5.75 9.45 12.85
C GLY A 80 6.52 10.63 12.25
N ILE A 81 7.15 11.41 13.14
CA ILE A 81 8.03 12.51 12.77
C ILE A 81 9.47 12.07 13.03
N LEU A 82 10.32 12.15 12.02
CA LEU A 82 11.75 11.85 12.16
C LEU A 82 12.50 13.09 12.66
N ASP A 83 13.47 12.87 13.54
CA ASP A 83 14.40 13.90 13.95
C ASP A 83 15.52 14.04 12.91
N LEU A 84 15.83 15.26 12.51
CA LEU A 84 16.90 15.57 11.55
C LEU A 84 18.27 15.03 12.01
N GLY A 85 18.54 15.00 13.31
CA GLY A 85 19.77 14.47 13.89
C GLY A 85 19.92 12.95 13.76
N ASN A 86 18.81 12.26 13.66
CA ASN A 86 18.72 10.80 13.55
C ASN A 86 18.27 10.32 12.17
N LEU A 87 18.38 11.17 11.14
CA LEU A 87 17.94 10.84 9.79
C LEU A 87 18.88 9.82 9.16
N THR A 88 18.34 8.66 8.78
CA THR A 88 19.06 7.64 8.01
C THR A 88 18.18 7.15 6.87
N PHE A 89 18.80 6.63 5.82
CA PHE A 89 18.10 6.09 4.67
C PHE A 89 17.09 5.00 5.07
N GLU A 90 17.51 4.08 5.94
CA GLU A 90 16.66 3.01 6.44
C GLU A 90 15.44 3.55 7.20
N ARG A 91 15.64 4.52 8.10
CA ARG A 91 14.54 5.11 8.87
C ARG A 91 13.52 5.81 7.97
N VAL A 92 13.99 6.51 6.93
CA VAL A 92 13.10 7.16 5.96
C VAL A 92 12.33 6.11 5.16
N ALA A 93 13.01 5.08 4.62
CA ALA A 93 12.36 3.99 3.89
C ALA A 93 11.31 3.27 4.76
N ARG A 94 11.68 2.94 6.00
CA ARG A 94 10.80 2.29 6.98
C ARG A 94 9.58 3.14 7.28
N ARG A 95 9.74 4.46 7.45
CA ARG A 95 8.64 5.38 7.72
C ARG A 95 7.65 5.45 6.56
N PHE A 96 8.11 5.48 5.31
CA PHE A 96 7.23 5.39 4.15
C PHE A 96 6.36 4.12 4.15
N VAL A 97 6.96 2.99 4.53
CA VAL A 97 6.27 1.69 4.58
C VAL A 97 5.25 1.66 5.72
N GLU A 98 5.63 2.10 6.92
CA GLU A 98 4.78 2.12 8.11
C GLU A 98 3.57 3.05 7.95
N ASP A 99 3.82 4.31 7.63
CA ASP A 99 2.78 5.33 7.56
C ASP A 99 1.91 5.20 6.31
N SER A 100 2.44 4.56 5.25
CA SER A 100 1.78 4.47 3.93
C SER A 100 1.35 5.84 3.40
N THR A 101 2.21 6.83 3.58
CA THR A 101 2.06 8.21 3.10
C THR A 101 3.00 8.47 1.93
N PRO A 102 2.70 9.42 1.04
CA PRO A 102 3.59 9.77 -0.07
C PRO A 102 4.78 10.63 0.35
N PHE A 103 4.87 11.01 1.62
CA PHE A 103 5.97 11.80 2.19
C PHE A 103 6.23 11.38 3.64
N VAL A 104 7.43 11.69 4.12
CA VAL A 104 7.88 11.50 5.51
C VAL A 104 8.12 12.88 6.12
N ILE A 105 7.65 13.10 7.35
CA ILE A 105 7.83 14.35 8.08
C ILE A 105 9.14 14.31 8.84
N VAL A 106 9.94 15.37 8.68
CA VAL A 106 11.20 15.57 9.40
C VAL A 106 11.09 16.82 10.27
N GLN A 107 11.44 16.72 11.53
CA GLN A 107 11.51 17.88 12.44
C GLN A 107 12.74 18.72 12.12
N LEU A 108 12.53 20.00 11.80
CA LEU A 108 13.59 21.00 11.59
C LEU A 108 13.66 21.98 12.77
N ASN A 109 14.73 22.78 12.83
CA ASN A 109 14.86 23.86 13.78
C ASN A 109 13.86 24.98 13.47
N GLY A 110 12.68 24.91 14.11
CA GLY A 110 11.63 25.93 13.97
C GLY A 110 10.45 25.53 13.06
N GLY A 111 10.41 24.32 12.52
CA GLY A 111 9.32 23.88 11.65
C GLY A 111 9.43 22.41 11.27
N TYR A 112 8.90 22.08 10.12
CA TYR A 112 8.94 20.73 9.56
C TYR A 112 9.45 20.77 8.12
N GLY A 113 10.11 19.71 7.72
CA GLY A 113 10.44 19.43 6.33
C GLY A 113 9.79 18.12 5.89
N LEU A 114 9.71 17.91 4.60
CA LEU A 114 9.13 16.72 4.00
C LEU A 114 10.11 16.08 3.05
N ILE A 115 10.22 14.76 3.12
CA ILE A 115 10.88 13.95 2.10
C ILE A 115 9.79 13.27 1.30
N TYR A 116 9.67 13.56 0.00
CA TYR A 116 8.69 12.95 -0.88
C TYR A 116 9.17 11.61 -1.41
N ILE A 117 8.26 10.66 -1.59
CA ILE A 117 8.58 9.30 -2.04
C ILE A 117 9.30 9.27 -3.38
N ASN A 118 8.96 10.20 -4.30
CA ASN A 118 9.59 10.26 -5.62
C ASN A 118 11.05 10.71 -5.55
N ASP A 119 11.34 11.72 -4.74
CA ASP A 119 12.71 12.20 -4.56
C ASP A 119 13.54 11.16 -3.83
N PHE A 120 12.94 10.48 -2.85
CA PHE A 120 13.59 9.37 -2.17
C PHE A 120 13.87 8.18 -3.11
N LEU A 121 12.92 7.80 -3.99
CA LEU A 121 13.13 6.72 -4.97
C LEU A 121 14.20 7.07 -6.01
N LYS A 122 14.27 8.32 -6.47
CA LYS A 122 15.37 8.80 -7.34
C LYS A 122 16.73 8.59 -6.67
N LEU A 123 16.82 8.98 -5.41
CA LEU A 123 18.03 8.83 -4.60
C LEU A 123 18.37 7.35 -4.35
N ALA A 124 17.35 6.52 -4.11
CA ALA A 124 17.47 5.09 -3.80
C ALA A 124 17.76 4.20 -5.01
N LYS A 125 17.50 4.66 -6.23
CA LYS A 125 17.58 3.87 -7.46
C LYS A 125 18.87 3.04 -7.61
N PRO A 126 20.08 3.57 -7.33
CA PRO A 126 21.32 2.79 -7.45
C PRO A 126 21.34 1.54 -6.56
N GLU A 127 20.61 1.53 -5.43
CA GLU A 127 20.53 0.39 -4.53
C GLU A 127 19.66 -0.76 -5.08
N LEU A 128 18.86 -0.49 -6.13
CA LEU A 128 18.00 -1.48 -6.79
C LEU A 128 18.74 -2.28 -7.88
N LYS A 129 20.00 -1.92 -8.17
CA LYS A 129 20.79 -2.54 -9.24
C LYS A 129 20.79 -4.07 -9.14
N GLY A 130 20.47 -4.70 -10.26
CA GLY A 130 20.42 -6.15 -10.42
C GLY A 130 19.13 -6.83 -9.89
N MET A 131 18.22 -6.09 -9.27
CA MET A 131 16.93 -6.64 -8.85
C MET A 131 15.96 -6.72 -10.03
N LYS A 132 15.17 -7.80 -10.07
CA LYS A 132 14.14 -8.05 -11.08
C LYS A 132 12.74 -7.79 -10.53
N VAL A 133 11.83 -7.37 -11.40
CA VAL A 133 10.42 -7.10 -11.08
C VAL A 133 9.77 -8.26 -10.33
N ARG A 134 9.99 -9.51 -10.79
CA ARG A 134 9.44 -10.73 -10.18
C ARG A 134 9.81 -10.94 -8.70
N GLU A 135 10.90 -10.31 -8.24
CA GLU A 135 11.37 -10.44 -6.86
C GLU A 135 10.59 -9.55 -5.89
N VAL A 136 9.90 -8.54 -6.44
CA VAL A 136 9.25 -7.47 -5.69
C VAL A 136 7.75 -7.39 -5.96
N MET A 137 7.29 -7.74 -7.18
CA MET A 137 5.89 -7.66 -7.56
C MET A 137 4.98 -8.43 -6.59
N ASN A 138 3.78 -7.92 -6.38
CA ASN A 138 2.68 -8.68 -5.80
C ASN A 138 2.03 -9.53 -6.91
N PRO A 139 2.11 -10.87 -6.84
CA PRO A 139 1.51 -11.74 -7.84
C PRO A 139 -0.01 -11.94 -7.64
N GLU A 140 -0.56 -11.53 -6.49
CA GLU A 140 -1.99 -11.63 -6.21
C GLU A 140 -2.74 -10.47 -6.89
N ILE A 141 -3.23 -10.71 -8.11
CA ILE A 141 -3.98 -9.73 -8.89
C ILE A 141 -5.43 -9.71 -8.44
N ILE A 142 -5.85 -8.56 -7.92
CA ILE A 142 -7.26 -8.26 -7.70
C ILE A 142 -7.73 -7.44 -8.89
N SER A 143 -8.76 -7.92 -9.59
CA SER A 143 -9.25 -7.29 -10.81
C SER A 143 -10.77 -7.15 -10.84
N VAL A 144 -11.24 -6.25 -11.71
CA VAL A 144 -12.64 -6.10 -12.11
C VAL A 144 -12.74 -6.14 -13.63
N ARG A 145 -13.94 -6.43 -14.14
CA ARG A 145 -14.22 -6.38 -15.58
C ARG A 145 -14.46 -4.94 -16.03
N ARG A 146 -14.14 -4.64 -17.29
CA ARG A 146 -14.34 -3.30 -17.89
C ARG A 146 -15.79 -2.79 -17.79
N PHE A 147 -16.77 -3.70 -17.86
CA PHE A 147 -18.20 -3.39 -17.77
C PHE A 147 -18.77 -3.47 -16.34
N ASP A 148 -17.95 -3.77 -15.34
CA ASP A 148 -18.37 -3.66 -13.95
C ASP A 148 -18.62 -2.18 -13.58
N SER A 149 -19.42 -1.93 -12.55
CA SER A 149 -19.68 -0.58 -12.07
C SER A 149 -18.52 -0.03 -11.23
N ALA A 150 -18.36 1.29 -11.24
CA ALA A 150 -17.42 1.97 -10.34
C ALA A 150 -17.72 1.67 -8.85
N ALA A 151 -19.01 1.43 -8.50
CA ALA A 151 -19.40 0.96 -7.17
C ALA A 151 -18.75 -0.37 -6.81
N LYS A 152 -18.76 -1.34 -7.75
CA LYS A 152 -18.11 -2.65 -7.55
C LYS A 152 -16.61 -2.49 -7.37
N ALA A 153 -15.96 -1.68 -8.22
CA ALA A 153 -14.52 -1.40 -8.10
C ALA A 153 -14.18 -0.80 -6.74
N LEU A 154 -14.94 0.22 -6.30
CA LEU A 154 -14.74 0.87 -5.00
C LEU A 154 -14.97 -0.10 -3.83
N ALA A 155 -16.02 -0.93 -3.90
CA ALA A 155 -16.29 -1.95 -2.88
C ALA A 155 -15.14 -2.98 -2.83
N THR A 156 -14.64 -3.43 -3.99
CA THR A 156 -13.52 -4.36 -4.06
C THR A 156 -12.23 -3.75 -3.50
N MET A 157 -11.91 -2.48 -3.85
CA MET A 157 -10.77 -1.77 -3.25
C MET A 157 -10.90 -1.68 -1.73
N ARG A 158 -12.09 -1.29 -1.24
CA ARG A 158 -12.36 -1.17 0.20
C ARG A 158 -12.24 -2.51 0.91
N ASN A 159 -12.81 -3.57 0.34
CA ASN A 159 -12.81 -4.89 0.94
C ASN A 159 -11.40 -5.47 1.05
N ASN A 160 -10.55 -5.16 0.09
CA ASN A 160 -9.17 -5.65 0.05
C ASN A 160 -8.15 -4.64 0.62
N GLY A 161 -8.57 -3.46 1.09
CA GLY A 161 -7.66 -2.43 1.62
C GLY A 161 -6.61 -1.96 0.61
N ILE A 162 -7.00 -1.85 -0.68
CA ILE A 162 -6.14 -1.41 -1.78
C ILE A 162 -6.67 -0.09 -2.38
N ASP A 163 -5.79 0.68 -3.01
CA ASP A 163 -6.10 2.00 -3.58
C ASP A 163 -6.26 1.95 -5.10
N ARG A 164 -6.04 0.79 -5.71
CA ARG A 164 -6.09 0.56 -7.16
C ARG A 164 -6.46 -0.86 -7.48
N ILE A 165 -7.06 -1.05 -8.65
CA ILE A 165 -7.49 -2.36 -9.10
C ILE A 165 -7.26 -2.48 -10.61
N VAL A 166 -6.78 -3.63 -11.02
CA VAL A 166 -6.54 -3.94 -12.44
C VAL A 166 -7.88 -4.17 -13.13
N VAL A 167 -8.04 -3.65 -14.35
CA VAL A 167 -9.22 -3.87 -15.17
C VAL A 167 -8.87 -4.81 -16.31
N VAL A 168 -9.67 -5.85 -16.46
CA VAL A 168 -9.49 -6.87 -17.51
C VAL A 168 -10.71 -6.96 -18.42
N ASP A 169 -10.48 -7.45 -19.64
CA ASP A 169 -11.54 -7.81 -20.58
C ASP A 169 -12.12 -9.21 -20.29
N GLU A 170 -13.00 -9.69 -21.17
CA GLU A 170 -13.64 -10.99 -21.06
C GLU A 170 -12.66 -12.16 -21.19
N ASN A 171 -11.51 -11.94 -21.83
CA ASN A 171 -10.44 -12.91 -22.03
C ASN A 171 -9.35 -12.83 -20.93
N ASN A 172 -9.59 -12.08 -19.86
CA ASN A 172 -8.63 -11.77 -18.78
C ASN A 172 -7.39 -10.97 -19.25
N LYS A 173 -7.44 -10.34 -20.44
CA LYS A 173 -6.38 -9.44 -20.88
C LYS A 173 -6.49 -8.09 -20.20
N LEU A 174 -5.35 -7.46 -19.97
CA LEU A 174 -5.25 -6.14 -19.37
C LEU A 174 -5.95 -5.09 -20.24
N SER A 175 -6.94 -4.40 -19.69
CA SER A 175 -7.69 -3.33 -20.36
C SER A 175 -7.42 -1.96 -19.75
N GLY A 176 -7.17 -1.89 -18.45
CA GLY A 176 -6.99 -0.63 -17.76
C GLY A 176 -6.56 -0.81 -16.31
N ILE A 177 -6.44 0.30 -15.62
CA ILE A 177 -6.29 0.39 -14.17
C ILE A 177 -7.22 1.47 -13.65
N ILE A 178 -7.87 1.23 -12.53
CA ILE A 178 -8.70 2.23 -11.86
C ILE A 178 -8.18 2.43 -10.44
N THR A 179 -8.02 3.68 -10.04
CA THR A 179 -7.55 4.07 -8.71
C THR A 179 -8.64 4.79 -7.93
N VAL A 180 -8.43 4.92 -6.63
CA VAL A 180 -9.24 5.78 -5.77
C VAL A 180 -9.28 7.20 -6.32
N LYS A 181 -8.17 7.70 -6.85
CA LYS A 181 -8.06 9.03 -7.46
C LYS A 181 -8.95 9.17 -8.70
N ASP A 182 -8.97 8.20 -9.59
CA ASP A 182 -9.84 8.24 -10.77
C ASP A 182 -11.31 8.37 -10.37
N ILE A 183 -11.72 7.68 -9.29
CA ILE A 183 -13.08 7.76 -8.75
C ILE A 183 -13.36 9.14 -8.16
N VAL A 184 -12.42 9.70 -7.40
CA VAL A 184 -12.58 11.06 -6.84
C VAL A 184 -12.67 12.09 -7.95
N ASP A 185 -11.72 12.10 -8.86
CA ASP A 185 -11.60 13.16 -9.88
C ASP A 185 -12.75 13.13 -10.88
N ARG A 186 -13.15 11.93 -11.32
CA ARG A 186 -14.15 11.78 -12.40
C ARG A 186 -15.58 11.63 -11.92
N ILE A 187 -15.78 11.17 -10.69
CA ILE A 187 -17.12 10.90 -10.16
C ILE A 187 -17.52 11.88 -9.07
N ILE A 188 -16.61 12.26 -8.18
CA ILE A 188 -16.94 13.08 -6.99
C ILE A 188 -16.74 14.56 -7.25
N SER A 189 -15.62 14.97 -7.84
CA SER A 189 -15.28 16.36 -8.08
C SER A 189 -16.22 17.11 -9.06
N PRO A 190 -16.73 16.53 -10.15
CA PRO A 190 -17.67 17.20 -11.06
C PRO A 190 -18.98 17.61 -10.39
N ARG A 191 -19.43 16.91 -9.35
CA ARG A 191 -20.69 17.22 -8.64
C ARG A 191 -20.65 18.47 -7.79
N LYS A 192 -19.49 18.91 -7.35
CA LYS A 192 -19.36 20.15 -6.58
C LYS A 192 -19.63 21.39 -7.42
N ARG A 193 -19.59 21.27 -8.76
CA ARG A 193 -19.98 22.33 -9.70
C ARG A 193 -21.47 22.32 -10.03
N ALA A 194 -22.17 21.22 -9.78
CA ALA A 194 -23.62 21.12 -9.91
C ALA A 194 -24.28 21.68 -8.64
N ARG A 195 -25.21 22.63 -8.82
CA ARG A 195 -25.88 23.44 -7.77
C ARG A 195 -26.51 22.57 -6.67
N MET A 196 -26.43 23.06 -5.43
CA MET A 196 -27.22 22.63 -4.28
C MET A 196 -28.71 22.51 -4.67
N GLY A 197 -29.25 21.28 -4.67
CA GLY A 197 -30.69 21.06 -4.90
C GLY A 197 -31.12 19.63 -5.22
N ASP A 198 -30.24 18.74 -5.66
CA ASP A 198 -30.66 17.43 -6.10
C ASP A 198 -30.40 16.33 -5.05
N GLY A 199 -31.50 15.61 -4.75
CA GLY A 199 -31.58 14.67 -3.64
C GLY A 199 -30.87 13.33 -3.85
N SER A 200 -30.97 12.46 -2.84
CA SER A 200 -30.28 11.19 -2.67
C SER A 200 -30.32 10.18 -3.83
N GLY A 201 -31.22 10.34 -4.80
CA GLY A 201 -31.33 9.46 -5.98
C GLY A 201 -30.21 9.57 -7.03
N GLU A 202 -29.43 10.66 -7.04
CA GLU A 202 -28.31 10.81 -7.98
C GLU A 202 -27.03 10.08 -7.57
N LYS A 203 -26.87 9.75 -6.28
CA LYS A 203 -25.70 9.02 -5.79
C LYS A 203 -25.61 7.62 -6.39
N ASP A 204 -26.73 6.92 -6.47
CA ASP A 204 -26.78 5.57 -7.02
C ASP A 204 -26.53 5.54 -8.52
N LYS A 205 -27.03 6.56 -9.26
CA LYS A 205 -26.79 6.69 -10.70
C LYS A 205 -25.33 6.96 -11.05
N THR A 206 -24.57 7.62 -10.20
CA THR A 206 -23.17 7.98 -10.49
C THR A 206 -22.21 6.85 -10.22
N LEU A 207 -22.48 6.04 -9.23
CA LEU A 207 -21.67 4.84 -8.93
C LEU A 207 -22.02 3.66 -9.86
N SER A 208 -23.11 3.73 -10.64
CA SER A 208 -23.46 2.77 -11.70
C SER A 208 -22.68 2.98 -13.00
N ILE A 209 -21.86 4.04 -13.11
CA ILE A 209 -20.97 4.27 -14.26
C ILE A 209 -20.02 3.07 -14.42
N MET A 210 -19.85 2.62 -15.66
CA MET A 210 -18.94 1.50 -15.97
C MET A 210 -17.48 1.90 -15.72
N VAL A 211 -16.71 0.95 -15.22
CA VAL A 211 -15.27 1.11 -14.95
C VAL A 211 -14.52 1.59 -16.19
N GLU A 212 -14.88 1.11 -17.38
CA GLU A 212 -14.31 1.50 -18.67
C GLU A 212 -14.33 3.03 -18.91
N SER A 213 -15.37 3.72 -18.43
CA SER A 213 -15.52 5.17 -18.60
C SER A 213 -14.64 5.99 -17.64
N VAL A 214 -14.12 5.36 -16.59
CA VAL A 214 -13.37 6.05 -15.53
C VAL A 214 -11.97 5.47 -15.29
N MET A 215 -11.64 4.33 -15.88
CA MET A 215 -10.30 3.74 -15.80
C MET A 215 -9.27 4.56 -16.59
N SER A 216 -8.01 4.42 -16.24
CA SER A 216 -6.88 4.90 -17.03
C SER A 216 -6.41 3.81 -18.00
N SER A 217 -6.26 4.19 -19.28
CA SER A 217 -5.78 3.33 -20.36
C SER A 217 -5.09 4.23 -21.41
N PRO A 218 -3.97 3.81 -22.05
CA PRO A 218 -3.26 2.55 -21.81
C PRO A 218 -2.58 2.47 -20.44
N VAL A 219 -2.33 1.25 -19.97
CA VAL A 219 -1.66 1.00 -18.67
C VAL A 219 -0.16 0.92 -18.90
N ILE A 220 0.61 1.52 -18.01
CA ILE A 220 2.06 1.35 -17.96
C ILE A 220 2.37 -0.05 -17.44
N THR A 221 3.10 -0.83 -18.21
CA THR A 221 3.40 -2.23 -17.91
C THR A 221 4.89 -2.51 -17.88
N ALA A 222 5.26 -3.58 -17.18
CA ALA A 222 6.59 -4.19 -17.20
C ALA A 222 6.45 -5.71 -17.30
N GLU A 223 7.52 -6.40 -17.66
CA GLU A 223 7.60 -7.85 -17.59
C GLU A 223 8.26 -8.32 -16.29
N PRO A 224 8.01 -9.58 -15.86
CA PRO A 224 8.64 -10.11 -14.63
C PRO A 224 10.17 -10.12 -14.65
N ILE A 225 10.77 -10.15 -15.84
CA ILE A 225 12.23 -10.18 -16.04
C ILE A 225 12.87 -8.80 -16.12
N ASP A 226 12.07 -7.73 -16.22
CA ASP A 226 12.58 -6.36 -16.32
C ASP A 226 13.34 -5.95 -15.05
N SER A 227 14.17 -4.94 -15.21
CA SER A 227 14.93 -4.34 -14.11
C SER A 227 14.01 -3.51 -13.21
N LEU A 228 14.21 -3.59 -11.91
CA LEU A 228 13.46 -2.76 -10.98
C LEU A 228 13.83 -1.28 -11.07
N GLU A 229 15.06 -0.98 -11.52
CA GLU A 229 15.50 0.40 -11.82
C GLU A 229 14.68 1.01 -12.96
N GLU A 230 14.43 0.24 -14.04
CA GLU A 230 13.58 0.66 -15.17
C GLU A 230 12.12 0.89 -14.73
N VAL A 231 11.60 0.08 -13.83
CA VAL A 231 10.25 0.28 -13.29
C VAL A 231 10.16 1.56 -12.46
N VAL A 232 11.21 1.92 -11.72
CA VAL A 232 11.27 3.22 -11.03
C VAL A 232 11.25 4.37 -12.05
N ASP A 233 12.01 4.28 -13.14
CA ASP A 233 12.00 5.30 -14.20
C ASP A 233 10.61 5.40 -14.83
N LEU A 234 9.99 4.28 -15.20
CA LEU A 234 8.62 4.26 -15.73
C LEU A 234 7.63 4.94 -14.77
N MET A 235 7.74 4.68 -13.46
CA MET A 235 6.86 5.32 -12.47
C MET A 235 7.08 6.83 -12.39
N LEU A 236 8.33 7.29 -12.44
CA LEU A 236 8.68 8.69 -12.30
C LEU A 236 8.35 9.50 -13.57
N GLU A 237 8.69 8.97 -14.75
CA GLU A 237 8.46 9.62 -16.04
C GLU A 237 6.98 9.72 -16.39
N ASN A 238 6.22 8.65 -16.14
CA ASN A 238 4.79 8.62 -16.41
C ASN A 238 3.92 9.13 -15.26
N LYS A 239 4.56 9.62 -14.18
CA LYS A 239 3.87 10.15 -12.99
C LYS A 239 2.84 9.18 -12.42
N VAL A 240 3.19 7.89 -12.34
CA VAL A 240 2.34 6.83 -11.80
C VAL A 240 2.91 6.25 -10.51
N SER A 241 2.04 5.75 -9.64
CA SER A 241 2.44 5.15 -8.36
C SER A 241 2.46 3.62 -8.40
N SER A 242 2.16 3.01 -9.56
CA SER A 242 2.21 1.57 -9.78
C SER A 242 2.44 1.24 -11.25
N VAL A 243 3.02 0.07 -11.49
CA VAL A 243 3.19 -0.55 -12.81
C VAL A 243 2.57 -1.92 -12.75
N VAL A 244 1.72 -2.26 -13.73
CA VAL A 244 1.14 -3.60 -13.86
C VAL A 244 2.17 -4.51 -14.51
N VAL A 245 2.42 -5.66 -13.90
CA VAL A 245 3.31 -6.66 -14.50
C VAL A 245 2.47 -7.56 -15.38
N ALA A 246 2.79 -7.60 -16.67
CA ALA A 246 2.03 -8.35 -17.66
C ALA A 246 2.92 -9.31 -18.44
N ARG A 247 2.34 -10.42 -18.88
CA ARG A 247 2.94 -11.37 -19.82
C ARG A 247 1.90 -11.75 -20.87
N ASP A 248 2.23 -11.62 -22.14
CA ASP A 248 1.32 -11.93 -23.26
C ASP A 248 -0.02 -11.19 -23.18
N GLY A 249 0.02 -9.96 -22.65
CA GLY A 249 -1.17 -9.11 -22.44
C GLY A 249 -2.02 -9.49 -21.23
N MET A 250 -1.65 -10.52 -20.47
CA MET A 250 -2.33 -10.89 -19.23
C MET A 250 -1.60 -10.31 -18.01
N PRO A 251 -2.31 -9.69 -17.06
CA PRO A 251 -1.70 -9.21 -15.84
C PRO A 251 -1.29 -10.41 -14.96
N VAL A 252 -0.03 -10.44 -14.53
CA VAL A 252 0.55 -11.49 -13.68
C VAL A 252 1.07 -10.96 -12.34
N GLY A 253 1.02 -9.65 -12.15
CA GLY A 253 1.43 -9.00 -10.91
C GLY A 253 1.24 -7.48 -10.98
N ILE A 254 1.54 -6.82 -9.88
CA ILE A 254 1.58 -5.37 -9.79
C ILE A 254 2.75 -4.97 -8.87
N VAL A 255 3.44 -3.88 -9.22
CA VAL A 255 4.45 -3.24 -8.37
C VAL A 255 3.96 -1.86 -8.00
N ILE A 256 4.00 -1.52 -6.73
CA ILE A 256 3.75 -0.16 -6.23
C ILE A 256 5.02 0.41 -5.61
N LYS A 257 5.11 1.73 -5.47
CA LYS A 257 6.28 2.40 -4.87
C LYS A 257 6.65 1.83 -3.49
N LYS A 258 5.64 1.45 -2.69
CA LYS A 258 5.84 0.83 -1.38
C LYS A 258 6.57 -0.52 -1.47
N ASP A 259 6.27 -1.35 -2.47
CA ASP A 259 6.94 -2.66 -2.66
C ASP A 259 8.43 -2.48 -2.93
N ILE A 260 8.79 -1.43 -3.70
CA ILE A 260 10.18 -1.08 -3.98
C ILE A 260 10.90 -0.66 -2.70
N LEU A 261 10.26 0.18 -1.87
CA LEU A 261 10.83 0.60 -0.58
C LEU A 261 11.03 -0.56 0.39
N GLU A 262 10.06 -1.48 0.45
CA GLU A 262 10.18 -2.70 1.25
C GLU A 262 11.35 -3.57 0.80
N SER A 263 11.62 -3.63 -0.51
CA SER A 263 12.77 -4.37 -1.04
C SER A 263 14.12 -3.76 -0.63
N LEU A 264 14.18 -2.43 -0.51
CA LEU A 264 15.36 -1.71 -0.01
C LEU A 264 15.61 -1.98 1.48
N ILE A 265 14.56 -1.94 2.29
CA ILE A 265 14.63 -2.26 3.71
C ILE A 265 15.13 -3.70 3.88
N ARG A 266 14.61 -4.64 3.09
CA ARG A 266 15.00 -6.06 3.12
C ARG A 266 16.50 -6.28 2.98
N LYS A 267 17.20 -5.49 2.14
CA LYS A 267 18.65 -5.58 1.97
C LYS A 267 19.45 -5.17 3.22
N GLN A 268 18.85 -4.34 4.07
CA GLN A 268 19.51 -3.70 5.21
C GLN A 268 19.08 -4.27 6.58
N ILE A 269 18.08 -5.19 6.61
CA ILE A 269 17.63 -5.78 7.88
C ILE A 269 18.76 -6.65 8.46
N PRO A 270 19.32 -6.30 9.65
CA PRO A 270 20.13 -7.24 10.42
C PRO A 270 19.25 -8.46 10.78
N LEU A 271 19.84 -9.53 11.26
CA LEU A 271 19.26 -10.84 11.62
C LEU A 271 18.04 -10.80 12.59
N GLU A 272 17.14 -9.85 12.48
CA GLU A 272 15.97 -9.64 13.35
C GLU A 272 14.68 -9.67 12.56
N TYR A 273 13.62 -10.10 13.26
CA TYR A 273 12.26 -10.12 12.74
C TYR A 273 11.57 -8.79 13.06
N ASP A 274 10.88 -8.23 12.09
CA ASP A 274 10.08 -7.02 12.28
C ASP A 274 8.62 -7.32 11.90
N ILE A 275 7.68 -6.96 12.78
CA ILE A 275 6.27 -7.28 12.63
C ILE A 275 5.46 -5.98 12.67
N GLN A 276 4.79 -5.67 11.57
CA GLN A 276 3.89 -4.54 11.47
C GLN A 276 2.45 -5.01 11.35
N ILE A 277 1.58 -4.55 12.25
CA ILE A 277 0.15 -4.83 12.23
C ILE A 277 -0.61 -3.53 11.95
N THR A 278 -1.46 -3.56 10.92
CA THR A 278 -2.35 -2.45 10.57
C THR A 278 -3.79 -2.94 10.65
N THR A 279 -4.66 -2.19 11.32
CA THR A 279 -6.08 -2.53 11.49
C THR A 279 -6.99 -1.57 10.73
N SER A 280 -8.16 -2.06 10.33
CA SER A 280 -9.22 -1.26 9.68
C SER A 280 -10.59 -1.71 10.16
N GLU A 281 -11.41 -0.74 10.57
CA GLU A 281 -12.77 -0.97 11.08
C GLU A 281 -12.83 -1.87 12.34
N ILE A 282 -11.70 -2.07 13.01
CA ILE A 282 -11.57 -2.80 14.28
C ILE A 282 -10.47 -2.14 15.12
N GLU A 283 -10.75 -2.02 16.41
CA GLU A 283 -9.75 -1.77 17.44
C GLU A 283 -9.39 -3.10 18.08
N ILE A 284 -8.12 -3.45 18.05
CA ILE A 284 -7.55 -4.63 18.68
C ILE A 284 -6.92 -4.17 19.99
N ASP A 285 -7.29 -4.74 21.11
CA ASP A 285 -6.68 -4.41 22.39
C ASP A 285 -5.23 -4.92 22.48
N ASP A 286 -4.50 -4.48 23.50
CA ASP A 286 -3.09 -4.86 23.67
C ASP A 286 -2.92 -6.37 23.92
N PHE A 287 -3.91 -7.04 24.51
CA PHE A 287 -3.88 -8.48 24.74
C PHE A 287 -4.00 -9.25 23.42
N GLU A 288 -5.03 -8.93 22.62
CA GLU A 288 -5.21 -9.51 21.29
C GLU A 288 -4.02 -9.23 20.37
N LYS A 289 -3.48 -8.01 20.41
CA LYS A 289 -2.30 -7.63 19.63
C LYS A 289 -1.07 -8.45 20.01
N ASN A 290 -0.82 -8.64 21.30
CA ASN A 290 0.30 -9.44 21.77
C ASN A 290 0.14 -10.92 21.39
N ALA A 291 -1.08 -11.48 21.46
CA ALA A 291 -1.35 -12.84 21.00
C ALA A 291 -1.05 -13.00 19.51
N VAL A 292 -1.46 -12.05 18.67
CA VAL A 292 -1.15 -12.05 17.23
C VAL A 292 0.35 -11.97 16.99
N ILE A 293 1.08 -11.12 17.71
CA ILE A 293 2.55 -11.01 17.60
C ILE A 293 3.20 -12.34 17.98
N GLU A 294 2.79 -12.96 19.09
CA GLU A 294 3.34 -14.25 19.55
C GLU A 294 3.13 -15.37 18.51
N ASP A 295 1.97 -15.44 17.87
CA ASP A 295 1.71 -16.41 16.80
C ASP A 295 2.60 -16.20 15.58
N VAL A 296 2.84 -14.93 15.19
CA VAL A 296 3.77 -14.60 14.11
C VAL A 296 5.20 -14.95 14.50
N GLU A 297 5.63 -14.64 15.71
CA GLU A 297 6.97 -14.98 16.21
C GLU A 297 7.21 -16.50 16.27
N LYS A 298 6.22 -17.29 16.69
CA LYS A 298 6.27 -18.76 16.62
C LYS A 298 6.46 -19.25 15.19
N PHE A 299 5.70 -18.67 14.26
CA PHE A 299 5.87 -18.99 12.84
C PHE A 299 7.27 -18.65 12.33
N LEU A 300 7.77 -17.44 12.60
CA LEU A 300 9.10 -17.01 12.18
C LEU A 300 10.21 -17.89 12.78
N THR A 301 10.08 -18.23 14.04
CA THR A 301 11.03 -19.12 14.73
C THR A 301 11.09 -20.51 14.10
N LYS A 302 9.93 -21.06 13.66
CA LYS A 302 9.84 -22.33 12.95
C LYS A 302 10.64 -22.35 11.65
N PHE A 303 10.75 -21.22 10.97
CA PHE A 303 11.42 -21.10 9.68
C PHE A 303 12.75 -20.32 9.73
N LYS A 304 13.31 -20.08 10.91
CA LYS A 304 14.56 -19.32 11.10
C LYS A 304 15.74 -19.82 10.28
N ASP A 305 15.83 -21.15 10.07
CA ASP A 305 16.90 -21.76 9.28
C ASP A 305 16.68 -21.62 7.77
N PHE A 306 15.44 -21.31 7.35
CA PHE A 306 15.09 -21.11 5.95
C PHE A 306 15.29 -19.66 5.50
N PHE A 307 14.89 -18.68 6.31
CA PHE A 307 15.15 -17.27 6.04
C PHE A 307 15.82 -16.60 7.24
N ARG A 308 16.93 -15.90 6.96
CA ARG A 308 17.78 -15.27 8.00
C ARG A 308 17.16 -14.00 8.56
N SER A 309 16.35 -13.31 7.78
CA SER A 309 15.65 -12.09 8.16
C SER A 309 14.25 -12.09 7.57
N ALA A 310 13.30 -11.52 8.28
CA ALA A 310 11.93 -11.41 7.82
C ALA A 310 11.26 -10.11 8.30
N PHE A 311 10.50 -9.49 7.40
CA PHE A 311 9.57 -8.43 7.70
C PHE A 311 8.16 -8.92 7.42
N VAL A 312 7.29 -8.85 8.43
CA VAL A 312 5.88 -9.26 8.33
C VAL A 312 5.00 -8.03 8.36
N SER A 313 4.27 -7.78 7.28
CA SER A 313 3.21 -6.78 7.25
C SER A 313 1.86 -7.49 7.27
N MET A 314 1.11 -7.28 8.33
CA MET A 314 -0.22 -7.86 8.53
C MET A 314 -1.29 -6.78 8.49
N TYR A 315 -2.31 -6.97 7.67
CA TYR A 315 -3.49 -6.12 7.59
C TYR A 315 -4.71 -6.90 8.09
N ILE A 316 -5.40 -6.37 9.09
CA ILE A 316 -6.59 -6.98 9.72
C ILE A 316 -7.76 -6.04 9.52
N LYS A 317 -8.87 -6.55 8.97
CA LYS A 317 -10.07 -5.78 8.72
C LYS A 317 -11.31 -6.51 9.24
N LYS A 318 -12.19 -5.76 9.91
CA LYS A 318 -13.51 -6.25 10.28
C LYS A 318 -14.51 -6.01 9.15
N HIS A 319 -15.28 -7.05 8.81
CA HIS A 319 -16.45 -6.94 7.96
C HIS A 319 -17.72 -6.67 8.79
N LYS A 320 -18.81 -6.36 8.11
CA LYS A 320 -20.10 -6.08 8.79
C LYS A 320 -20.79 -7.34 9.28
N GLU A 321 -20.47 -8.47 8.67
CA GLU A 321 -21.04 -9.77 8.99
C GLU A 321 -20.57 -10.26 10.36
N SER A 322 -21.49 -10.90 11.10
CA SER A 322 -21.20 -11.55 12.37
C SER A 322 -21.92 -12.90 12.48
N PHE A 323 -21.27 -13.84 13.13
CA PHE A 323 -21.82 -15.16 13.42
C PHE A 323 -21.57 -15.51 14.89
N ARG A 324 -22.62 -15.80 15.64
CA ARG A 324 -22.57 -16.11 17.09
C ARG A 324 -21.81 -15.08 17.92
N GLY A 325 -21.97 -13.79 17.57
CA GLY A 325 -21.30 -12.68 18.27
C GLY A 325 -19.85 -12.41 17.82
N LEU A 326 -19.26 -13.26 16.98
CA LEU A 326 -17.93 -13.04 16.42
C LEU A 326 -18.03 -12.33 15.06
N PRO A 327 -17.27 -11.25 14.83
CA PRO A 327 -17.21 -10.58 13.54
C PRO A 327 -16.45 -11.42 12.51
N LEU A 328 -16.83 -11.29 11.24
CA LEU A 328 -16.01 -11.80 10.13
C LEU A 328 -14.77 -10.91 10.00
N ILE A 329 -13.59 -11.51 10.05
CA ILE A 329 -12.30 -10.84 9.99
C ILE A 329 -11.55 -11.29 8.75
N PHE A 330 -11.16 -10.33 7.93
CA PHE A 330 -10.22 -10.51 6.84
C PHE A 330 -8.79 -10.23 7.32
N VAL A 331 -7.86 -11.12 6.99
CA VAL A 331 -6.43 -10.97 7.28
C VAL A 331 -5.65 -11.12 6.00
N ARG A 332 -4.71 -10.21 5.75
CA ARG A 332 -3.72 -10.32 4.68
C ARG A 332 -2.33 -10.21 5.28
N ILE A 333 -1.46 -11.15 4.93
CA ILE A 333 -0.08 -11.18 5.39
C ILE A 333 0.84 -11.07 4.17
N LYS A 334 1.79 -10.14 4.24
CA LYS A 334 2.94 -10.03 3.35
C LYS A 334 4.18 -10.35 4.18
N LEU A 335 4.83 -11.46 3.87
CA LEU A 335 6.09 -11.86 4.48
C LEU A 335 7.22 -11.59 3.49
N ILE A 336 8.10 -10.69 3.83
CA ILE A 336 9.30 -10.34 3.06
C ILE A 336 10.48 -11.01 3.72
N THR A 337 11.22 -11.84 2.97
CA THR A 337 12.40 -12.53 3.45
C THR A 337 13.60 -12.21 2.56
N ASN A 338 14.79 -12.61 3.01
CA ASN A 338 16.00 -12.52 2.19
C ASN A 338 15.98 -13.40 0.92
N LYS A 339 14.98 -14.30 0.76
CA LYS A 339 14.84 -15.19 -0.40
C LYS A 339 13.72 -14.80 -1.33
N LYS A 340 12.52 -14.56 -0.77
CA LYS A 340 11.31 -14.30 -1.53
C LYS A 340 10.31 -13.52 -0.70
N THR A 341 9.40 -12.83 -1.37
CA THR A 341 8.22 -12.24 -0.75
C THR A 341 7.02 -13.17 -0.93
N PHE A 342 6.30 -13.43 0.16
CA PHE A 342 5.10 -14.25 0.18
C PHE A 342 3.88 -13.38 0.47
N PHE A 343 2.77 -13.68 -0.22
CA PHE A 343 1.50 -13.00 -0.02
C PHE A 343 0.44 -14.05 0.26
N VAL A 344 -0.34 -13.86 1.30
CA VAL A 344 -1.49 -14.70 1.61
C VAL A 344 -2.61 -13.86 2.19
N SER A 345 -3.84 -14.28 1.94
CA SER A 345 -5.03 -13.72 2.58
C SER A 345 -5.99 -14.81 3.06
N GLY A 346 -6.81 -14.46 4.04
CA GLY A 346 -7.78 -15.37 4.60
C GLY A 346 -8.88 -14.63 5.35
N GLU A 347 -9.99 -15.32 5.57
CA GLU A 347 -11.13 -14.83 6.34
C GLU A 347 -11.56 -15.89 7.35
N SER A 348 -11.95 -15.46 8.54
CA SER A 348 -12.57 -16.31 9.55
C SER A 348 -13.34 -15.47 10.59
N TRP A 349 -14.09 -16.14 11.46
CA TRP A 349 -14.83 -15.49 12.53
C TRP A 349 -13.92 -15.26 13.75
N GLY A 350 -13.74 -13.97 14.12
CA GLY A 350 -12.84 -13.56 15.19
C GLY A 350 -11.39 -13.39 14.73
N VAL A 351 -10.65 -12.50 15.41
CA VAL A 351 -9.28 -12.11 15.05
C VAL A 351 -8.32 -13.29 15.11
N GLU A 352 -8.31 -14.00 16.22
CA GLU A 352 -7.40 -15.12 16.46
C GLU A 352 -7.54 -16.23 15.40
N PHE A 353 -8.77 -16.66 15.11
CA PHE A 353 -9.01 -17.70 14.09
C PHE A 353 -8.63 -17.25 12.69
N ALA A 354 -8.88 -15.98 12.34
CA ALA A 354 -8.53 -15.43 11.04
C ALA A 354 -7.01 -15.34 10.85
N VAL A 355 -6.28 -14.87 11.86
CA VAL A 355 -4.82 -14.82 11.86
C VAL A 355 -4.24 -16.24 11.76
N HIS A 356 -4.68 -17.16 12.59
CA HIS A 356 -4.18 -18.53 12.60
C HIS A 356 -4.43 -19.26 11.26
N ALA A 357 -5.62 -19.12 10.67
CA ALA A 357 -5.93 -19.70 9.37
C ALA A 357 -5.06 -19.13 8.25
N THR A 358 -4.76 -17.82 8.31
CA THR A 358 -3.94 -17.14 7.32
C THR A 358 -2.46 -17.50 7.48
N LEU A 359 -1.96 -17.64 8.71
CA LEU A 359 -0.61 -18.13 8.99
C LEU A 359 -0.41 -19.57 8.50
N LYS A 360 -1.40 -20.45 8.65
CA LYS A 360 -1.36 -21.81 8.07
C LYS A 360 -1.25 -21.82 6.54
N LYS A 361 -1.92 -20.87 5.85
CA LYS A 361 -1.74 -20.70 4.40
C LYS A 361 -0.31 -20.25 4.08
N LEU A 362 0.20 -19.28 4.83
CA LEU A 362 1.57 -18.79 4.67
C LEU A 362 2.59 -19.93 4.86
N GLU A 363 2.39 -20.76 5.87
CA GLU A 363 3.24 -21.92 6.13
C GLU A 363 3.31 -22.87 4.95
N ARG A 364 2.18 -23.17 4.31
CA ARG A 364 2.14 -24.02 3.11
C ARG A 364 2.91 -23.43 1.95
N GLU A 365 2.79 -22.11 1.72
CA GLU A 365 3.54 -21.45 0.65
C GLU A 365 5.06 -21.41 0.92
N VAL A 366 5.46 -21.20 2.17
CA VAL A 366 6.88 -21.27 2.57
C VAL A 366 7.44 -22.68 2.42
N LEU A 367 6.69 -23.72 2.79
CA LEU A 367 7.11 -25.12 2.63
C LEU A 367 7.27 -25.51 1.16
N LYS A 368 6.33 -25.14 0.29
CA LYS A 368 6.44 -25.35 -1.17
C LYS A 368 7.72 -24.72 -1.73
N GLU A 369 8.03 -23.49 -1.34
CA GLU A 369 9.23 -22.80 -1.82
C GLU A 369 10.50 -23.50 -1.30
N LYS A 370 10.47 -23.98 -0.06
CA LYS A 370 11.59 -24.75 0.51
C LYS A 370 11.84 -26.04 -0.25
N GLU A 371 10.79 -26.77 -0.61
CA GLU A 371 10.88 -28.00 -1.42
C GLU A 371 11.44 -27.72 -2.81
N LEU A 372 10.92 -26.70 -3.51
CA LEU A 372 11.41 -26.30 -4.83
C LEU A 372 12.91 -25.96 -4.83
N LEU A 373 13.37 -25.23 -3.82
CA LEU A 373 14.79 -24.89 -3.67
C LEU A 373 15.67 -26.10 -3.34
N LEU A 374 15.16 -27.10 -2.64
CA LEU A 374 15.85 -28.34 -2.38
C LEU A 374 15.99 -29.18 -3.66
N ASP A 375 14.91 -29.30 -4.43
CA ASP A 375 14.91 -30.01 -5.71
C ASP A 375 15.87 -29.37 -6.73
N GLN A 376 15.88 -28.05 -6.84
CA GLN A 376 16.82 -27.34 -7.70
C GLN A 376 18.28 -27.58 -7.29
N ARG A 377 18.58 -27.55 -5.99
CA ARG A 377 19.93 -27.85 -5.50
C ARG A 377 20.37 -29.30 -5.75
N MET A 378 19.44 -30.24 -5.65
CA MET A 378 19.70 -31.63 -6.02
C MET A 378 20.00 -31.81 -7.51
N GLN A 379 19.18 -31.15 -8.37
CA GLN A 379 19.42 -31.17 -9.81
C GLN A 379 20.75 -30.53 -10.19
N ASP A 380 21.09 -29.36 -9.61
CA ASP A 380 22.39 -28.70 -9.83
C ASP A 380 23.57 -29.57 -9.38
N LYS A 381 23.41 -30.34 -8.29
CA LYS A 381 24.44 -31.23 -7.80
C LYS A 381 24.64 -32.45 -8.73
N ILE A 382 23.55 -33.05 -9.17
CA ILE A 382 23.57 -34.14 -10.16
C ILE A 382 24.19 -33.67 -11.47
N TYR A 383 23.84 -32.46 -11.97
CA TYR A 383 24.43 -31.91 -13.19
C TYR A 383 25.93 -31.67 -13.08
N LYS A 384 26.42 -31.23 -11.92
CA LYS A 384 27.87 -31.07 -11.68
C LYS A 384 28.61 -32.43 -11.60
N GLU A 385 28.01 -33.42 -10.98
CA GLU A 385 28.60 -34.79 -10.90
C GLU A 385 28.61 -35.54 -12.26
N PHE A 386 27.81 -35.06 -13.25
CA PHE A 386 27.83 -35.57 -14.63
C PHE A 386 28.81 -34.83 -15.56
N LEU A 387 29.35 -33.69 -15.16
CA LEU A 387 30.27 -32.88 -15.94
C LEU A 387 31.74 -33.01 -15.50
N ASP A 388 32.01 -33.64 -14.34
CA ASP A 388 33.33 -34.09 -13.84
C ASP A 388 33.55 -35.56 -14.21
#